data_e037abbb4fb5c970de18638b7f9be0e4
#
_entry.id   e037abbb4fb5c970de18638b7f9be0e4
#
_cell.length_a   1.000
_cell.length_b   1.000
_cell.length_c   1.000
_cell.angle_alpha   90.00
_cell.angle_beta   90.00
_cell.angle_gamma   90.00
#
_symmetry.space_group_name_H-M   'P 1'
#
loop_
_entity.id
_entity.type
_entity.pdbx_description
1 polymer ?
#
loop_
_entity_poly.entity_id
_entity_poly.type
_entity_poly.pdbx_seq_one_letter_code
_entity_poly.pdbx_strand_id
1 'polypeptide(L)'
;MKLLRLLLGWPPRPATVGVALLLTAVGAVTLLVFGGVADETTDENATIESTDLTVRLNDDVDFPETDGVATCTAVGTPGDSVSVLGDVTVDVPADSDRGRVGDRRLTVVVSLAHTEGNTTATVSGTGRETADVFWIFEDDETLSVGDTERLRVRLRSRESTLAETTRTVTVENGSRSYDC
;
A
#
# COMPACT_ATOMS: atom_id res chain seq x y z
N MET A 1 17.04 8.26 -46.85
CA MET A 1 16.02 9.30 -47.11
C MET A 1 15.05 9.01 -48.28
N LYS A 2 15.38 8.15 -49.24
CA LYS A 2 14.46 7.82 -50.38
C LYS A 2 13.28 6.95 -49.94
N LEU A 3 13.40 6.09 -48.93
CA LEU A 3 12.34 5.20 -48.41
C LEU A 3 11.22 5.97 -47.69
N LEU A 4 11.54 7.05 -46.99
CA LEU A 4 10.55 7.87 -46.29
C LEU A 4 9.64 8.66 -47.23
N ARG A 5 10.14 9.03 -48.42
CA ARG A 5 9.35 9.71 -49.45
C ARG A 5 8.36 8.78 -50.11
N LEU A 6 8.64 7.49 -50.17
CA LEU A 6 7.77 6.49 -50.79
C LEU A 6 6.60 6.09 -49.88
N LEU A 7 6.84 6.10 -48.54
CA LEU A 7 5.82 5.73 -47.55
C LEU A 7 4.84 6.86 -47.24
N LEU A 8 5.26 8.12 -47.32
CA LEU A 8 4.40 9.25 -46.93
C LEU A 8 3.79 10.05 -48.07
N GLY A 9 4.16 9.73 -49.35
CA GLY A 9 3.70 10.51 -50.52
C GLY A 9 3.94 12.00 -50.30
N TRP A 10 4.86 12.63 -50.99
CA TRP A 10 5.17 14.05 -50.81
C TRP A 10 4.49 14.91 -51.87
N PRO A 11 3.72 15.93 -51.46
CA PRO A 11 3.45 16.41 -50.10
C PRO A 11 2.43 15.52 -49.36
N PRO A 12 2.60 15.32 -48.05
CA PRO A 12 1.68 14.50 -47.24
C PRO A 12 0.30 15.16 -47.24
N ARG A 13 -0.72 14.39 -47.54
CA ARG A 13 -2.12 14.85 -47.47
C ARG A 13 -2.47 15.07 -45.97
N PRO A 14 -3.26 16.13 -45.65
CA PRO A 14 -3.59 16.43 -44.25
C PRO A 14 -4.23 15.26 -43.49
N ALA A 15 -4.98 14.40 -44.20
CA ALA A 15 -5.58 13.19 -43.65
C ALA A 15 -4.54 12.14 -43.20
N THR A 16 -3.44 11.98 -43.94
CA THR A 16 -2.37 11.01 -43.58
C THR A 16 -1.56 11.46 -42.37
N VAL A 17 -1.36 12.76 -42.17
CA VAL A 17 -0.71 13.30 -40.98
C VAL A 17 -1.59 13.13 -39.76
N GLY A 18 -2.91 13.33 -39.88
CA GLY A 18 -3.86 13.12 -38.78
C GLY A 18 -3.91 11.67 -38.30
N VAL A 19 -3.91 10.70 -39.18
CA VAL A 19 -3.91 9.27 -38.86
C VAL A 19 -2.58 8.86 -38.20
N ALA A 20 -1.44 9.35 -38.69
CA ALA A 20 -0.14 9.06 -38.08
C ALA A 20 -0.01 9.65 -36.66
N LEU A 21 -0.51 10.86 -36.45
CA LEU A 21 -0.54 11.49 -35.11
C LEU A 21 -1.49 10.76 -34.15
N LEU A 22 -2.64 10.28 -34.65
CA LEU A 22 -3.61 9.55 -33.84
C LEU A 22 -3.08 8.17 -33.43
N LEU A 23 -2.39 7.47 -34.33
CA LEU A 23 -1.73 6.19 -34.02
C LEU A 23 -0.59 6.33 -33.04
N THR A 24 0.20 7.43 -33.12
CA THR A 24 1.27 7.68 -32.13
C THR A 24 0.70 8.08 -30.76
N ALA A 25 -0.41 8.82 -30.71
CA ALA A 25 -1.07 9.17 -29.45
C ALA A 25 -1.69 7.94 -28.76
N VAL A 26 -2.35 7.06 -29.52
CA VAL A 26 -2.90 5.80 -28.99
C VAL A 26 -1.79 4.86 -28.54
N GLY A 27 -0.70 4.76 -29.27
CA GLY A 27 0.48 3.97 -28.89
C GLY A 27 1.14 4.48 -27.60
N ALA A 28 1.27 5.80 -27.43
CA ALA A 28 1.83 6.41 -26.24
C ALA A 28 0.93 6.22 -25.00
N VAL A 29 -0.39 6.32 -25.17
CA VAL A 29 -1.35 6.06 -24.08
C VAL A 29 -1.35 4.59 -23.68
N THR A 30 -1.26 3.66 -24.65
CA THR A 30 -1.17 2.23 -24.34
C THR A 30 0.12 1.88 -23.61
N LEU A 31 1.25 2.51 -23.95
CA LEU A 31 2.52 2.33 -23.23
C LEU A 31 2.47 2.91 -21.81
N LEU A 32 1.71 3.98 -21.57
CA LEU A 32 1.54 4.54 -20.23
C LEU A 32 0.60 3.70 -19.34
N VAL A 33 -0.37 2.99 -19.93
CA VAL A 33 -1.31 2.15 -19.20
C VAL A 33 -0.76 0.73 -18.95
N PHE A 34 0.06 0.21 -19.88
CA PHE A 34 0.67 -1.12 -19.80
C PHE A 34 2.19 -1.10 -19.57
N GLY A 35 2.80 0.07 -19.65
CA GLY A 35 4.24 0.27 -19.41
C GLY A 35 4.57 0.54 -17.95
N GLY A 36 3.99 -0.21 -17.03
CA GLY A 36 4.71 -0.59 -15.85
C GLY A 36 5.89 -1.41 -16.36
N VAL A 37 7.07 -0.80 -16.50
CA VAL A 37 8.32 -1.52 -16.68
C VAL A 37 8.46 -2.40 -15.46
N ALA A 38 7.97 -3.64 -15.56
CA ALA A 38 8.52 -4.71 -14.78
C ALA A 38 9.97 -4.78 -15.25
N ASP A 39 10.86 -4.18 -14.48
CA ASP A 39 12.26 -4.52 -14.51
C ASP A 39 12.30 -5.98 -14.06
N GLU A 40 12.20 -6.89 -15.04
CA GLU A 40 12.46 -8.31 -14.81
C GLU A 40 13.96 -8.50 -14.57
N THR A 41 14.43 -7.97 -13.48
CA THR A 41 15.53 -8.60 -12.78
C THR A 41 14.89 -9.76 -12.03
N THR A 42 15.02 -10.94 -12.62
CA THR A 42 14.76 -12.23 -11.97
C THR A 42 15.81 -12.42 -10.87
N ASP A 43 15.82 -11.54 -9.90
CA ASP A 43 16.46 -11.78 -8.62
C ASP A 43 15.39 -12.43 -7.74
N GLU A 44 15.74 -13.53 -7.09
CA GLU A 44 14.95 -14.24 -6.08
C GLU A 44 14.67 -13.32 -4.87
N ASN A 45 13.98 -12.23 -5.11
CA ASN A 45 13.69 -11.22 -4.10
C ASN A 45 12.38 -11.56 -3.39
N ALA A 46 12.38 -11.37 -2.10
CA ALA A 46 11.15 -11.46 -1.31
C ALA A 46 10.09 -10.48 -1.85
N THR A 47 8.85 -10.91 -1.88
CA THR A 47 7.71 -10.15 -2.42
C THR A 47 6.62 -9.93 -1.38
N ILE A 48 5.79 -8.90 -1.56
CA ILE A 48 4.57 -8.69 -0.80
C ILE A 48 3.43 -9.37 -1.56
N GLU A 49 2.85 -10.44 -1.00
CA GLU A 49 1.75 -11.17 -1.64
C GLU A 49 0.40 -10.50 -1.39
N SER A 50 0.14 -10.11 -0.14
CA SER A 50 -1.10 -9.43 0.23
C SER A 50 -0.90 -8.46 1.38
N THR A 51 -1.81 -7.50 1.45
CA THR A 51 -1.92 -6.56 2.56
C THR A 51 -3.40 -6.47 2.93
N ASP A 52 -3.75 -6.91 4.12
CA ASP A 52 -5.09 -6.79 4.68
C ASP A 52 -5.01 -5.85 5.88
N LEU A 53 -5.02 -4.56 5.58
CA LEU A 53 -4.84 -3.48 6.55
C LEU A 53 -6.05 -2.55 6.50
N THR A 54 -6.55 -2.20 7.68
CA THR A 54 -7.62 -1.21 7.88
C THR A 54 -7.07 0.01 8.60
N VAL A 55 -7.61 1.18 8.27
CA VAL A 55 -7.35 2.45 8.95
C VAL A 55 -8.64 2.86 9.66
N ARG A 56 -8.55 3.12 10.96
CA ARG A 56 -9.69 3.50 11.78
C ARG A 56 -9.41 4.79 12.52
N LEU A 57 -10.39 5.66 12.48
CA LEU A 57 -10.44 6.86 13.29
C LEU A 57 -11.23 6.56 14.57
N ASN A 58 -10.63 6.83 15.70
CA ASN A 58 -11.21 6.61 17.02
C ASN A 58 -11.40 7.96 17.69
N ASP A 59 -12.64 8.35 17.87
CA ASP A 59 -13.00 9.56 18.64
C ASP A 59 -13.18 9.21 20.11
N ASP A 60 -12.86 10.12 20.98
CA ASP A 60 -13.13 9.98 22.40
C ASP A 60 -14.64 10.13 22.64
N VAL A 61 -15.25 9.09 23.15
CA VAL A 61 -16.68 9.05 23.43
C VAL A 61 -16.90 9.02 24.93
N ASP A 62 -17.64 9.99 25.43
CA ASP A 62 -17.99 10.06 26.84
C ASP A 62 -18.70 8.79 27.32
N PHE A 63 -18.37 8.38 28.52
CA PHE A 63 -19.07 7.28 29.18
C PHE A 63 -20.53 7.69 29.39
N PRO A 64 -21.52 6.84 29.03
CA PRO A 64 -22.91 7.19 29.12
C PRO A 64 -23.30 7.46 30.60
N GLU A 65 -24.01 8.56 30.82
CA GLU A 65 -24.59 8.86 32.13
C GLU A 65 -25.64 7.80 32.50
N THR A 66 -25.42 7.13 33.62
CA THR A 66 -26.34 6.10 34.12
C THR A 66 -26.84 6.45 35.52
N ASP A 67 -28.15 6.26 35.76
CA ASP A 67 -28.74 6.43 37.10
C ASP A 67 -28.31 5.25 38.00
N GLY A 68 -27.23 5.41 38.73
CA GLY A 68 -26.73 4.41 39.67
C GLY A 68 -25.50 3.65 39.14
N VAL A 69 -25.25 2.44 39.69
CA VAL A 69 -24.18 1.56 39.28
C VAL A 69 -24.66 0.69 38.11
N ALA A 70 -24.14 0.93 36.92
CA ALA A 70 -24.36 0.10 35.73
C ALA A 70 -23.09 -0.60 35.30
N THR A 71 -23.23 -1.79 34.72
CA THR A 71 -22.15 -2.49 34.06
C THR A 71 -22.33 -2.33 32.54
N CYS A 72 -21.40 -1.65 31.89
CA CYS A 72 -21.43 -1.45 30.45
C CYS A 72 -20.34 -2.28 29.78
N THR A 73 -20.64 -2.82 28.60
CA THR A 73 -19.66 -3.45 27.72
C THR A 73 -19.14 -2.39 26.76
N ALA A 74 -17.81 -2.22 26.69
CA ALA A 74 -17.18 -1.30 25.76
C ALA A 74 -16.61 -2.04 24.56
N VAL A 75 -16.84 -1.52 23.35
CA VAL A 75 -16.29 -2.02 22.09
C VAL A 75 -15.65 -0.83 21.35
N GLY A 76 -14.48 -1.05 20.75
CA GLY A 76 -13.72 -0.01 20.05
C GLY A 76 -12.47 0.42 20.82
N THR A 77 -11.70 1.31 20.21
CA THR A 77 -10.46 1.86 20.77
C THR A 77 -10.77 3.15 21.54
N PRO A 78 -10.25 3.33 22.75
CA PRO A 78 -10.46 4.57 23.51
C PRO A 78 -9.56 5.70 23.00
N GLY A 79 -10.02 6.94 23.18
CA GLY A 79 -9.27 8.17 22.91
C GLY A 79 -9.30 8.63 21.46
N ASP A 80 -8.80 9.84 21.23
CA ASP A 80 -8.67 10.42 19.90
C ASP A 80 -7.39 9.89 19.25
N SER A 81 -7.54 8.98 18.31
CA SER A 81 -6.39 8.33 17.69
C SER A 81 -6.74 7.73 16.34
N VAL A 82 -5.72 7.64 15.50
CA VAL A 82 -5.79 6.84 14.28
C VAL A 82 -5.13 5.48 14.54
N SER A 83 -5.78 4.41 14.15
CA SER A 83 -5.23 3.06 14.24
C SER A 83 -5.12 2.40 12.88
N VAL A 84 -3.98 1.74 12.64
CA VAL A 84 -3.74 0.89 11.46
C VAL A 84 -3.55 -0.53 11.96
N LEU A 85 -4.44 -1.42 11.55
CA LEU A 85 -4.53 -2.79 12.06
C LEU A 85 -4.64 -3.79 10.91
N GLY A 86 -4.07 -4.97 11.09
CA GLY A 86 -4.22 -6.09 10.15
C GLY A 86 -2.92 -6.79 9.85
N ASP A 87 -2.83 -7.38 8.66
CA ASP A 87 -1.77 -8.31 8.30
C ASP A 87 -1.12 -7.95 6.97
N VAL A 88 0.17 -8.24 6.88
CA VAL A 88 0.94 -8.21 5.63
C VAL A 88 1.54 -9.60 5.40
N THR A 89 1.16 -10.25 4.30
CA THR A 89 1.74 -11.53 3.89
C THR A 89 2.83 -11.29 2.87
N VAL A 90 3.98 -11.90 3.11
CA VAL A 90 5.16 -11.83 2.26
C VAL A 90 5.59 -13.24 1.87
N ASP A 91 6.17 -13.37 0.68
CA ASP A 91 6.89 -14.58 0.26
C ASP A 91 8.39 -14.31 0.26
N VAL A 92 9.11 -15.11 1.03
CA VAL A 92 10.56 -15.00 1.22
C VAL A 92 11.22 -16.22 0.60
N PRO A 93 11.86 -16.11 -0.58
CA PRO A 93 12.46 -17.24 -1.24
C PRO A 93 13.56 -17.88 -0.38
N ALA A 94 13.63 -19.20 -0.47
CA ALA A 94 14.71 -19.95 0.15
C ALA A 94 16.02 -19.67 -0.60
N ASP A 95 16.98 -19.08 0.09
CA ASP A 95 18.30 -18.80 -0.49
C ASP A 95 19.08 -20.11 -0.63
N SER A 96 19.16 -20.64 -1.85
CA SER A 96 19.82 -21.92 -2.14
C SER A 96 21.35 -21.85 -1.98
N ASP A 97 21.95 -20.66 -1.99
CA ASP A 97 23.42 -20.51 -2.02
C ASP A 97 24.08 -20.07 -0.71
N ARG A 98 23.33 -19.65 0.29
CA ARG A 98 23.88 -19.17 1.57
C ARG A 98 23.39 -20.02 2.75
N GLY A 99 23.88 -21.20 2.87
CA GLY A 99 23.70 -22.25 3.87
C GLY A 99 23.39 -21.91 5.33
N ARG A 100 22.62 -20.89 5.61
CA ARG A 100 22.06 -20.58 6.92
C ARG A 100 20.60 -20.16 6.76
N VAL A 101 19.73 -21.16 6.70
CA VAL A 101 18.32 -21.01 6.99
C VAL A 101 18.21 -20.52 8.44
N GLY A 102 17.80 -19.30 8.66
CA GLY A 102 17.50 -18.80 10.01
C GLY A 102 17.85 -17.36 10.36
N ASP A 103 18.64 -16.66 9.57
CA ASP A 103 19.12 -15.31 9.95
C ASP A 103 18.58 -14.17 9.05
N ARG A 104 17.70 -14.46 8.09
CA ARG A 104 17.06 -13.39 7.32
C ARG A 104 15.92 -12.78 8.12
N ARG A 105 16.24 -11.70 8.78
CA ARG A 105 15.23 -10.83 9.40
C ARG A 105 14.88 -9.73 8.41
N LEU A 106 13.65 -9.75 7.91
CA LEU A 106 13.10 -8.70 7.07
C LEU A 106 12.20 -7.80 7.91
N THR A 107 12.04 -6.57 7.48
CA THR A 107 11.19 -5.58 8.15
C THR A 107 10.12 -5.12 7.18
N VAL A 108 8.88 -5.31 7.56
CA VAL A 108 7.72 -4.68 6.95
C VAL A 108 7.59 -3.29 7.55
N VAL A 109 7.60 -2.26 6.72
CA VAL A 109 7.41 -0.86 7.12
C VAL A 109 6.09 -0.39 6.55
N VAL A 110 5.17 0.05 7.40
CA VAL A 110 3.86 0.57 7.01
C VAL A 110 3.81 2.06 7.33
N SER A 111 3.36 2.88 6.37
CA SER A 111 3.21 4.33 6.51
C SER A 111 1.95 4.81 5.81
N LEU A 112 1.36 5.90 6.32
CA LEU A 112 0.25 6.63 5.70
C LEU A 112 0.78 7.87 5.00
N ALA A 113 0.09 8.33 3.94
CA ALA A 113 0.58 9.44 3.13
C ALA A 113 0.40 10.80 3.80
N HIS A 114 -0.60 10.95 4.69
CA HIS A 114 -0.87 12.21 5.38
C HIS A 114 0.06 12.46 6.58
N THR A 115 0.78 11.45 7.07
CA THR A 115 1.68 11.58 8.22
C THR A 115 3.10 11.16 7.89
N GLU A 116 4.08 11.75 8.57
CA GLU A 116 5.49 11.33 8.49
C GLU A 116 5.78 10.06 9.32
N GLY A 117 4.80 9.63 10.14
CA GLY A 117 4.91 8.44 10.97
C GLY A 117 4.93 7.13 10.18
N ASN A 118 5.48 6.11 10.80
CA ASN A 118 5.44 4.74 10.29
C ASN A 118 5.53 3.75 11.44
N THR A 119 5.11 2.52 11.16
CA THR A 119 5.32 1.38 12.06
C THR A 119 6.11 0.30 11.35
N THR A 120 6.67 -0.62 12.14
CA THR A 120 7.47 -1.72 11.62
C THR A 120 7.08 -3.03 12.27
N ALA A 121 6.98 -4.08 11.45
CA ALA A 121 6.85 -5.45 11.91
C ALA A 121 8.01 -6.28 11.34
N THR A 122 8.39 -7.34 12.05
CA THR A 122 9.52 -8.18 11.62
C THR A 122 9.00 -9.51 11.14
N VAL A 123 9.52 -9.96 10.00
CA VAL A 123 9.33 -11.30 9.46
C VAL A 123 10.67 -12.04 9.49
N SER A 124 10.62 -13.30 9.86
CA SER A 124 11.80 -14.17 9.91
C SER A 124 11.42 -15.55 9.39
N GLY A 125 12.24 -16.07 8.49
CA GLY A 125 11.97 -17.37 7.86
C GLY A 125 12.06 -17.33 6.36
N THR A 126 11.57 -18.39 5.73
CA THR A 126 11.48 -18.56 4.28
C THR A 126 10.10 -19.11 3.92
N GLY A 127 9.64 -18.82 2.71
CA GLY A 127 8.30 -19.15 2.25
C GLY A 127 7.31 -18.04 2.63
N ARG A 128 6.06 -18.42 2.73
CA ARG A 128 4.97 -17.50 3.08
C ARG A 128 4.99 -17.20 4.57
N GLU A 129 5.18 -15.95 4.90
CA GLU A 129 5.23 -15.42 6.26
C GLU A 129 4.22 -14.28 6.41
N THR A 130 3.63 -14.16 7.60
CA THR A 130 2.67 -13.08 7.91
C THR A 130 3.21 -12.19 9.00
N ALA A 131 3.13 -10.88 8.79
CA ALA A 131 3.47 -9.87 9.77
C ALA A 131 2.20 -9.18 10.27
N ASP A 132 1.93 -9.28 11.57
CA ASP A 132 0.87 -8.53 12.23
C ASP A 132 1.28 -7.06 12.34
N VAL A 133 0.39 -6.18 11.91
CA VAL A 133 0.57 -4.72 11.98
C VAL A 133 -0.41 -4.17 13.01
N PHE A 134 0.16 -3.51 14.01
CA PHE A 134 -0.58 -2.78 15.02
C PHE A 134 0.10 -1.44 15.23
N TRP A 135 -0.59 -0.35 14.84
CA TRP A 135 -0.06 1.00 14.97
C TRP A 135 -1.18 1.94 15.39
N ILE A 136 -0.98 2.61 16.51
CA ILE A 136 -1.88 3.65 17.01
C ILE A 136 -1.04 4.92 17.21
N PHE A 137 -1.58 6.03 16.75
CA PHE A 137 -0.97 7.36 16.93
C PHE A 137 -2.06 8.40 17.13
N GLU A 138 -1.67 9.56 17.67
CA GLU A 138 -2.57 10.66 17.95
C GLU A 138 -3.18 11.19 16.65
N ASP A 139 -4.50 11.45 16.66
CA ASP A 139 -5.17 12.09 15.54
C ASP A 139 -4.79 13.58 15.49
N ASP A 140 -4.45 14.05 14.30
CA ASP A 140 -4.12 15.47 14.02
C ASP A 140 -5.31 16.20 13.38
N GLU A 141 -6.51 15.63 13.46
CA GLU A 141 -7.77 16.17 12.90
C GLU A 141 -7.74 16.36 11.36
N THR A 142 -6.82 15.69 10.67
CA THR A 142 -6.71 15.79 9.20
C THR A 142 -7.52 14.73 8.47
N LEU A 143 -7.94 13.66 9.15
CA LEU A 143 -8.74 12.57 8.63
C LEU A 143 -10.18 12.62 9.15
N SER A 144 -11.09 12.13 8.32
CA SER A 144 -12.49 11.91 8.70
C SER A 144 -12.95 10.51 8.30
N VAL A 145 -13.92 9.96 9.03
CA VAL A 145 -14.55 8.68 8.66
C VAL A 145 -15.16 8.78 7.26
N GLY A 146 -14.80 7.83 6.40
CA GLY A 146 -15.19 7.80 4.99
C GLY A 146 -14.17 8.43 4.04
N ASP A 147 -13.15 9.11 4.54
CA ASP A 147 -12.05 9.60 3.72
C ASP A 147 -11.25 8.43 3.13
N THR A 148 -10.53 8.73 2.06
CA THR A 148 -9.61 7.77 1.45
C THR A 148 -8.17 8.13 1.75
N GLU A 149 -7.43 7.15 2.28
CA GLU A 149 -6.03 7.33 2.62
C GLU A 149 -5.13 6.38 1.81
N ARG A 150 -3.91 6.83 1.49
CA ARG A 150 -2.89 6.01 0.84
C ARG A 150 -1.97 5.39 1.86
N LEU A 151 -1.98 4.07 1.85
CA LEU A 151 -1.17 3.23 2.70
C LEU A 151 -0.03 2.65 1.88
N ARG A 152 1.20 2.92 2.30
CA ARG A 152 2.41 2.41 1.67
C ARG A 152 3.02 1.32 2.54
N VAL A 153 3.25 0.16 1.95
CA VAL A 153 3.90 -0.99 2.59
C VAL A 153 5.21 -1.28 1.88
N ARG A 154 6.30 -1.36 2.64
CA ARG A 154 7.64 -1.68 2.13
C ARG A 154 8.21 -2.87 2.86
N LEU A 155 8.72 -3.82 2.11
CA LEU A 155 9.51 -4.93 2.63
C LEU A 155 11.00 -4.57 2.50
N ARG A 156 11.72 -4.58 3.61
CA ARG A 156 13.13 -4.15 3.65
C ARG A 156 14.03 -5.22 4.25
N SER A 157 15.20 -5.35 3.67
CA SER A 157 16.36 -5.91 4.33
C SER A 157 17.09 -4.82 5.13
N ARG A 158 18.21 -5.16 5.76
CA ARG A 158 19.07 -4.17 6.43
C ARG A 158 19.63 -3.11 5.47
N GLU A 159 19.83 -3.46 4.21
CA GLU A 159 20.59 -2.67 3.23
C GLU A 159 19.67 -2.05 2.15
N SER A 160 18.53 -2.68 1.84
CA SER A 160 17.71 -2.30 0.69
C SER A 160 16.22 -2.52 0.91
N THR A 161 15.41 -1.84 0.11
CA THR A 161 14.00 -2.16 -0.08
C THR A 161 13.90 -3.27 -1.12
N LEU A 162 13.25 -4.37 -0.77
CA LEU A 162 13.08 -5.54 -1.62
C LEU A 162 11.78 -5.48 -2.41
N ALA A 163 10.71 -5.00 -1.78
CA ALA A 163 9.41 -4.82 -2.42
C ALA A 163 8.69 -3.61 -1.82
N GLU A 164 7.82 -3.00 -2.62
CA GLU A 164 6.97 -1.90 -2.19
C GLU A 164 5.59 -2.02 -2.85
N THR A 165 4.55 -1.74 -2.10
CA THR A 165 3.19 -1.62 -2.62
C THR A 165 2.48 -0.42 -1.98
N THR A 166 1.54 0.16 -2.72
CA THR A 166 0.70 1.24 -2.22
C THR A 166 -0.75 0.87 -2.45
N ARG A 167 -1.59 1.03 -1.42
CA ARG A 167 -3.03 0.82 -1.50
C ARG A 167 -3.77 2.05 -1.05
N THR A 168 -4.97 2.22 -1.60
CA THR A 168 -5.95 3.19 -1.10
C THR A 168 -6.93 2.44 -0.22
N VAL A 169 -7.13 2.92 0.99
CA VAL A 169 -8.06 2.37 1.98
C VAL A 169 -9.07 3.44 2.38
N THR A 170 -10.26 3.03 2.79
CA THR A 170 -11.25 3.95 3.37
C THR A 170 -11.07 3.98 4.87
N VAL A 171 -11.10 5.17 5.45
CA VAL A 171 -11.05 5.36 6.91
C VAL A 171 -12.36 4.91 7.52
N GLU A 172 -12.30 3.92 8.41
CA GLU A 172 -13.45 3.36 9.11
C GLU A 172 -13.63 4.02 10.47
N ASN A 173 -14.86 3.96 10.99
CA ASN A 173 -15.12 4.36 12.38
C ASN A 173 -14.62 3.26 13.34
N GLY A 174 -13.71 3.61 14.22
CA GLY A 174 -13.16 2.75 15.25
C GLY A 174 -13.47 3.22 16.68
N SER A 175 -14.22 4.32 16.81
CA SER A 175 -14.54 4.94 18.09
C SER A 175 -15.19 3.97 19.06
N ARG A 176 -14.91 4.15 20.34
CA ARG A 176 -15.47 3.32 21.39
C ARG A 176 -16.98 3.50 21.50
N SER A 177 -17.70 2.41 21.58
CA SER A 177 -19.12 2.41 21.91
C SER A 177 -19.37 1.67 23.23
N TYR A 178 -20.43 2.05 23.93
CA TYR A 178 -20.85 1.44 25.20
C TYR A 178 -22.23 0.86 25.05
N ASP A 179 -22.39 -0.38 25.54
CA ASP A 179 -23.68 -1.07 25.67
C ASP A 179 -23.91 -1.30 27.15
N CYS A 180 -24.82 -0.54 27.74
CA CYS A 180 -25.19 -0.57 29.13
C CYS A 180 -26.57 -1.29 29.25
#